data_7ea7680b12fff3eec6c48d5d2de379c8
#
_entry.id   7ea7680b12fff3eec6c48d5d2de379c8
#
_cell.length_a   1.000
_cell.length_b   1.000
_cell.length_c   1.000
_cell.angle_alpha   90.00
_cell.angle_beta   90.00
_cell.angle_gamma   90.00
#
_symmetry.space_group_name_H-M   'P 1'
#
loop_
_entity.id
_entity.type
_entity.pdbx_description
1 polymer ?
#
loop_
_entity_poly.entity_id
_entity_poly.type
_entity_poly.pdbx_seq_one_letter_code
_entity_poly.pdbx_strand_id
1 'polypeptide(L)'
;WTTQPAITENDQILAWKDVNERLTENKSRKVYLKWVEDLMSGKSFELNPDVFDIYAKRASIYYLKSDSEKQKSLNQALWETPELLDQAIFTIPNEPDLDENGILFRYNDNEWTIDKFHALLKAHPLVFRKKKMRYSEFRGQLRFAIADVLRDAEVTKACYQAGYDQDWSIELNTQMWEDVNSSLNYLNKIRFREKRELNQEQWFQMVNPIIDSLQNVYADQIEINIDAFEAIKITATDMVVSQKGVPYPVMVPSFPIITTDSRLDYGSKSKLDD
;
A
#
# COMPACT_ATOMS: atom_id res chain seq x y z
N TRP A 1 6.79 33.56 -0.12
CA TRP A 1 7.52 32.65 0.80
C TRP A 1 8.03 33.51 1.96
N THR A 2 7.42 33.41 3.11
CA THR A 2 7.97 33.98 4.36
C THR A 2 8.84 32.93 5.00
N THR A 3 10.17 33.05 4.82
CA THR A 3 11.12 32.26 5.59
C THR A 3 11.19 32.87 6.98
N GLN A 4 10.87 32.09 8.02
CA GLN A 4 11.22 32.48 9.37
C GLN A 4 12.76 32.41 9.51
N PRO A 5 13.40 33.44 10.08
CA PRO A 5 14.84 33.41 10.30
C PRO A 5 15.18 32.29 11.29
N ALA A 6 16.16 31.46 10.96
CA ALA A 6 16.72 30.48 11.86
C ALA A 6 17.47 31.22 13.00
N ILE A 7 16.90 31.19 14.21
CA ILE A 7 17.42 31.96 15.35
C ILE A 7 18.42 31.17 16.15
N THR A 8 18.24 29.85 16.21
CA THR A 8 19.13 28.95 16.94
C THR A 8 19.95 28.05 15.99
N GLU A 9 21.04 27.50 16.50
CA GLU A 9 21.83 26.51 15.74
C GLU A 9 20.99 25.30 15.31
N ASN A 10 20.08 24.87 16.17
CA ASN A 10 19.15 23.79 15.86
C ASN A 10 18.18 24.14 14.72
N ASP A 11 17.70 25.39 14.68
CA ASP A 11 16.84 25.88 13.56
C ASP A 11 17.62 25.88 12.25
N GLN A 12 18.93 26.20 12.28
CA GLN A 12 19.78 26.15 11.09
C GLN A 12 19.97 24.72 10.58
N ILE A 13 20.21 23.77 11.48
CA ILE A 13 20.36 22.35 11.15
C ILE A 13 19.06 21.83 10.52
N LEU A 14 17.91 22.13 11.09
CA LEU A 14 16.61 21.74 10.57
C LEU A 14 16.32 22.38 9.21
N ALA A 15 16.63 23.66 9.04
CA ALA A 15 16.47 24.36 7.77
C ALA A 15 17.37 23.76 6.66
N TRP A 16 18.62 23.44 6.99
CA TRP A 16 19.53 22.76 6.06
C TRP A 16 19.04 21.35 5.68
N LYS A 17 18.51 20.61 6.64
CA LYS A 17 17.90 19.31 6.39
C LYS A 17 16.74 19.43 5.42
N ASP A 18 15.78 20.34 5.67
CA ASP A 18 14.63 20.57 4.80
C ASP A 18 15.05 20.98 3.37
N VAL A 19 16.02 21.90 3.25
CA VAL A 19 16.56 22.29 1.92
C VAL A 19 17.20 21.12 1.20
N ASN A 20 18.01 20.32 1.90
CA ASN A 20 18.68 19.18 1.30
C ASN A 20 17.67 18.10 0.86
N GLU A 21 16.67 17.82 1.67
CA GLU A 21 15.60 16.89 1.34
C GLU A 21 14.83 17.34 0.09
N ARG A 22 14.42 18.60 0.03
CA ARG A 22 13.71 19.16 -1.14
C ARG A 22 14.57 19.17 -2.42
N LEU A 23 15.85 19.49 -2.30
CA LEU A 23 16.78 19.45 -3.43
C LEU A 23 16.98 18.02 -3.93
N THR A 24 17.12 17.07 -3.01
CA THR A 24 17.29 15.66 -3.33
C THR A 24 16.02 15.13 -4.01
N GLU A 25 14.84 15.41 -3.45
CA GLU A 25 13.56 15.02 -4.03
C GLU A 25 13.40 15.60 -5.46
N ASN A 26 13.68 16.89 -5.64
CA ASN A 26 13.56 17.52 -6.95
C ASN A 26 14.52 16.92 -8.00
N LYS A 27 15.77 16.62 -7.58
CA LYS A 27 16.74 15.96 -8.47
C LYS A 27 16.32 14.52 -8.78
N SER A 28 15.99 13.74 -7.77
CA SER A 28 15.54 12.35 -7.93
C SER A 28 14.32 12.26 -8.83
N ARG A 29 13.34 13.16 -8.64
CA ARG A 29 12.16 13.24 -9.50
C ARG A 29 12.50 13.49 -10.96
N LYS A 30 13.43 14.42 -11.25
CA LYS A 30 13.86 14.71 -12.64
C LYS A 30 14.54 13.49 -13.27
N VAL A 31 15.43 12.83 -12.52
CA VAL A 31 16.13 11.63 -13.00
C VAL A 31 15.13 10.51 -13.25
N TYR A 32 14.22 10.28 -12.31
CA TYR A 32 13.17 9.28 -12.43
C TYR A 32 12.26 9.53 -13.65
N LEU A 33 11.77 10.77 -13.82
CA LEU A 33 10.93 11.11 -14.97
C LEU A 33 11.64 10.87 -16.31
N LYS A 34 12.92 11.25 -16.39
CA LYS A 34 13.73 11.00 -17.58
C LYS A 34 13.91 9.51 -17.84
N TRP A 35 14.21 8.74 -16.81
CA TRP A 35 14.35 7.30 -16.90
C TRP A 35 13.05 6.61 -17.34
N VAL A 36 11.90 7.03 -16.78
CA VAL A 36 10.59 6.53 -17.21
C VAL A 36 10.27 6.90 -18.65
N GLU A 37 10.58 8.13 -19.06
CA GLU A 37 10.43 8.57 -20.46
C GLU A 37 11.23 7.67 -21.41
N ASP A 38 12.50 7.41 -21.08
CA ASP A 38 13.37 6.53 -21.87
C ASP A 38 12.86 5.08 -21.89
N LEU A 39 12.39 4.55 -20.73
CA LEU A 39 11.81 3.22 -20.61
C LEU A 39 10.53 3.05 -21.44
N MET A 40 9.70 4.09 -21.52
CA MET A 40 8.43 4.06 -22.23
C MET A 40 8.57 4.49 -23.71
N SER A 41 9.75 4.98 -24.11
CA SER A 41 10.00 5.42 -25.48
C SER A 41 9.77 4.29 -26.47
N GLY A 42 9.04 4.59 -27.55
CA GLY A 42 8.72 3.62 -28.61
C GLY A 42 7.61 2.61 -28.26
N LYS A 43 7.06 2.66 -27.05
CA LYS A 43 5.91 1.81 -26.69
C LYS A 43 4.60 2.43 -27.18
N SER A 44 3.73 1.61 -27.74
CA SER A 44 2.43 2.02 -28.27
C SER A 44 1.28 1.49 -27.39
N PHE A 45 0.24 2.32 -27.22
CA PHE A 45 -0.97 1.96 -26.50
C PHE A 45 -2.19 2.41 -27.30
N GLU A 46 -3.02 1.46 -27.71
CA GLU A 46 -4.20 1.69 -28.52
C GLU A 46 -5.42 0.99 -27.93
N LEU A 47 -6.43 1.77 -27.56
CA LEU A 47 -7.69 1.26 -27.03
C LEU A 47 -8.61 0.78 -28.16
N ASN A 48 -9.33 -0.33 -27.94
CA ASN A 48 -10.48 -0.70 -28.77
C ASN A 48 -11.69 0.16 -28.34
N PRO A 49 -12.17 1.10 -29.16
CA PRO A 49 -13.17 2.08 -28.72
C PRO A 49 -14.48 1.43 -28.26
N ASP A 50 -14.95 0.42 -28.97
CA ASP A 50 -16.26 -0.20 -28.72
C ASP A 50 -16.25 -1.00 -27.40
N VAL A 51 -15.23 -1.85 -27.22
CA VAL A 51 -15.05 -2.64 -26.00
C VAL A 51 -14.74 -1.73 -24.81
N PHE A 52 -13.91 -0.72 -25.03
CA PHE A 52 -13.55 0.24 -23.96
C PHE A 52 -14.75 1.05 -23.47
N ASP A 53 -15.68 1.42 -24.36
CA ASP A 53 -16.87 2.19 -23.96
C ASP A 53 -17.81 1.35 -23.10
N ILE A 54 -17.99 0.07 -23.44
CA ILE A 54 -18.77 -0.86 -22.62
C ILE A 54 -18.08 -1.07 -21.28
N TYR A 55 -16.76 -1.32 -21.30
CA TYR A 55 -15.96 -1.50 -20.11
C TYR A 55 -16.02 -0.27 -19.19
N ALA A 56 -15.85 0.94 -19.75
CA ALA A 56 -15.88 2.18 -18.98
C ALA A 56 -17.25 2.42 -18.31
N LYS A 57 -18.35 2.15 -18.99
CA LYS A 57 -19.70 2.24 -18.40
C LYS A 57 -19.83 1.34 -17.17
N ARG A 58 -19.36 0.11 -17.25
CA ARG A 58 -19.44 -0.86 -16.15
C ARG A 58 -18.49 -0.52 -15.02
N ALA A 59 -17.25 -0.20 -15.33
CA ALA A 59 -16.29 0.24 -14.35
C ALA A 59 -16.78 1.47 -13.57
N SER A 60 -17.50 2.40 -14.23
CA SER A 60 -18.05 3.58 -13.58
C SER A 60 -19.03 3.25 -12.46
N ILE A 61 -19.82 2.20 -12.61
CA ILE A 61 -20.81 1.77 -11.60
C ILE A 61 -20.09 1.40 -10.29
N TYR A 62 -18.92 0.82 -10.38
CA TYR A 62 -18.12 0.43 -9.22
C TYR A 62 -17.28 1.60 -8.68
N TYR A 63 -16.50 2.23 -9.54
CA TYR A 63 -15.50 3.22 -9.11
C TYR A 63 -16.11 4.55 -8.67
N LEU A 64 -17.29 4.92 -9.16
CA LEU A 64 -17.98 6.15 -8.76
C LEU A 64 -18.89 5.99 -7.53
N LYS A 65 -19.01 4.78 -6.96
CA LYS A 65 -19.69 4.61 -5.68
C LYS A 65 -19.03 5.45 -4.61
N SER A 66 -19.82 5.96 -3.68
CA SER A 66 -19.31 6.62 -2.49
C SER A 66 -18.50 5.66 -1.60
N ASP A 67 -17.61 6.18 -0.76
CA ASP A 67 -16.81 5.35 0.12
C ASP A 67 -17.68 4.50 1.07
N SER A 68 -18.83 5.04 1.51
CA SER A 68 -19.79 4.31 2.32
C SER A 68 -20.47 3.15 1.56
N GLU A 69 -20.76 3.33 0.27
CA GLU A 69 -21.34 2.26 -0.57
C GLU A 69 -20.29 1.19 -0.90
N LYS A 70 -19.05 1.60 -1.16
CA LYS A 70 -17.91 0.66 -1.32
C LYS A 70 -17.70 -0.17 -0.07
N GLN A 71 -17.72 0.47 1.11
CA GLN A 71 -17.57 -0.22 2.38
C GLN A 71 -18.73 -1.20 2.65
N LYS A 72 -19.96 -0.81 2.34
CA LYS A 72 -21.11 -1.72 2.43
C LYS A 72 -20.99 -2.91 1.48
N SER A 73 -20.61 -2.66 0.22
CA SER A 73 -20.41 -3.73 -0.75
C SER A 73 -19.28 -4.67 -0.35
N LEU A 74 -18.19 -4.12 0.20
CA LEU A 74 -17.08 -4.90 0.74
C LEU A 74 -17.53 -5.75 1.94
N ASN A 75 -18.21 -5.15 2.91
CA ASN A 75 -18.71 -5.88 4.07
C ASN A 75 -19.69 -6.99 3.66
N GLN A 76 -20.57 -6.73 2.72
CA GLN A 76 -21.49 -7.73 2.19
C GLN A 76 -20.75 -8.89 1.52
N ALA A 77 -19.77 -8.61 0.67
CA ALA A 77 -18.95 -9.63 0.03
C ALA A 77 -18.15 -10.45 1.05
N LEU A 78 -17.63 -9.79 2.10
CA LEU A 78 -16.93 -10.43 3.21
C LEU A 78 -17.79 -11.47 3.93
N TRP A 79 -19.09 -11.18 4.09
CA TRP A 79 -20.01 -12.04 4.85
C TRP A 79 -20.68 -13.12 3.99
N GLU A 80 -20.97 -12.84 2.74
CA GLU A 80 -21.69 -13.76 1.86
C GLU A 80 -20.76 -14.75 1.14
N THR A 81 -19.56 -14.33 0.78
CA THR A 81 -18.62 -15.16 0.01
C THR A 81 -17.16 -14.84 0.36
N PRO A 82 -16.66 -15.26 1.54
CA PRO A 82 -15.30 -14.96 1.98
C PRO A 82 -14.21 -15.44 1.02
N GLU A 83 -14.47 -16.52 0.29
CA GLU A 83 -13.54 -17.13 -0.67
C GLU A 83 -13.38 -16.28 -1.95
N LEU A 84 -14.32 -15.39 -2.22
CA LEU A 84 -14.29 -14.49 -3.37
C LEU A 84 -13.78 -13.08 -3.01
N LEU A 85 -13.28 -12.89 -1.79
CA LEU A 85 -12.87 -11.57 -1.31
C LEU A 85 -11.79 -10.93 -2.18
N ASP A 86 -10.80 -11.73 -2.56
CA ASP A 86 -9.71 -11.28 -3.44
C ASP A 86 -10.23 -10.92 -4.84
N GLN A 87 -11.32 -11.56 -5.26
CA GLN A 87 -11.97 -11.26 -6.53
C GLN A 87 -12.93 -10.07 -6.43
N ALA A 88 -13.69 -9.95 -5.34
CA ALA A 88 -14.69 -8.90 -5.16
C ALA A 88 -14.10 -7.48 -5.05
N ILE A 89 -12.86 -7.35 -4.62
CA ILE A 89 -12.18 -6.06 -4.51
C ILE A 89 -11.77 -5.50 -5.87
N PHE A 90 -11.54 -6.37 -6.87
CA PHE A 90 -10.95 -5.99 -8.15
C PHE A 90 -11.77 -6.43 -9.37
N THR A 91 -12.80 -7.24 -9.19
CA THR A 91 -13.64 -7.70 -10.30
C THR A 91 -14.81 -6.74 -10.51
N ILE A 92 -14.87 -6.17 -11.69
CA ILE A 92 -16.10 -5.57 -12.21
C ILE A 92 -17.10 -6.73 -12.31
N PRO A 93 -18.30 -6.62 -11.72
CA PRO A 93 -19.26 -7.72 -11.74
C PRO A 93 -19.46 -8.26 -13.15
N ASN A 94 -19.33 -9.58 -13.30
CA ASN A 94 -19.61 -10.25 -14.56
C ASN A 94 -21.08 -10.08 -14.89
N GLU A 95 -21.38 -9.19 -15.78
CA GLU A 95 -22.71 -9.10 -16.40
C GLU A 95 -22.66 -9.70 -17.79
N PRO A 96 -23.78 -10.31 -18.26
CA PRO A 96 -23.79 -11.16 -19.45
C PRO A 96 -23.37 -10.51 -20.77
N ASP A 97 -23.22 -9.18 -20.82
CA ASP A 97 -22.86 -8.49 -22.06
C ASP A 97 -21.39 -8.07 -22.17
N LEU A 98 -20.54 -8.39 -21.18
CA LEU A 98 -19.11 -8.11 -21.26
C LEU A 98 -18.39 -9.41 -21.60
N ASP A 99 -17.95 -9.54 -22.84
CA ASP A 99 -17.09 -10.66 -23.24
C ASP A 99 -15.69 -10.46 -22.64
N GLU A 100 -15.35 -11.28 -21.65
CA GLU A 100 -14.03 -11.23 -20.99
C GLU A 100 -12.88 -11.50 -21.96
N ASN A 101 -13.14 -12.21 -23.04
CA ASN A 101 -12.18 -12.46 -24.11
C ASN A 101 -12.09 -11.30 -25.10
N GLY A 102 -12.96 -10.29 -24.97
CA GLY A 102 -12.92 -9.10 -25.80
C GLY A 102 -11.61 -8.35 -25.65
N ILE A 103 -11.00 -7.96 -26.78
CA ILE A 103 -9.76 -7.17 -26.80
C ILE A 103 -10.07 -5.76 -26.33
N LEU A 104 -9.60 -5.41 -25.13
CA LEU A 104 -9.79 -4.09 -24.53
C LEU A 104 -8.82 -3.05 -25.12
N PHE A 105 -7.57 -3.46 -25.32
CA PHE A 105 -6.53 -2.61 -25.92
C PHE A 105 -5.40 -3.45 -26.51
N ARG A 106 -4.58 -2.78 -27.33
CA ARG A 106 -3.27 -3.27 -27.75
C ARG A 106 -2.19 -2.46 -27.04
N TYR A 107 -1.18 -3.18 -26.55
CA TYR A 107 0.00 -2.58 -25.95
C TYR A 107 1.24 -3.16 -26.63
N ASN A 108 1.99 -2.33 -27.33
CA ASN A 108 2.91 -2.77 -28.35
C ASN A 108 2.16 -3.69 -29.33
N ASP A 109 2.72 -4.76 -29.79
CA ASP A 109 2.07 -5.72 -30.68
C ASP A 109 1.22 -6.78 -29.97
N ASN A 110 1.02 -6.62 -28.64
CA ASN A 110 0.28 -7.59 -27.86
C ASN A 110 -1.18 -7.17 -27.63
N GLU A 111 -2.09 -8.08 -27.86
CA GLU A 111 -3.50 -7.91 -27.53
C GLU A 111 -3.75 -8.21 -26.06
N TRP A 112 -4.52 -7.32 -25.44
CA TRP A 112 -4.93 -7.42 -24.06
C TRP A 112 -6.45 -7.58 -23.98
N THR A 113 -6.86 -8.77 -23.56
CA THR A 113 -8.25 -9.04 -23.25
C THR A 113 -8.62 -8.45 -21.90
N ILE A 114 -9.92 -8.35 -21.61
CA ILE A 114 -10.43 -7.87 -20.32
C ILE A 114 -9.94 -8.78 -19.20
N ASP A 115 -9.98 -10.11 -19.37
CA ASP A 115 -9.48 -11.06 -18.37
C ASP A 115 -8.00 -10.87 -18.08
N LYS A 116 -7.17 -10.77 -19.11
CA LYS A 116 -5.72 -10.51 -18.96
C LYS A 116 -5.46 -9.18 -18.24
N PHE A 117 -6.27 -8.15 -18.53
CA PHE A 117 -6.17 -6.87 -17.86
C PHE A 117 -6.59 -6.97 -16.38
N HIS A 118 -7.67 -7.69 -16.08
CA HIS A 118 -8.07 -7.95 -14.69
C HIS A 118 -7.00 -8.69 -13.90
N ALA A 119 -6.31 -9.66 -14.52
CA ALA A 119 -5.18 -10.33 -13.88
C ALA A 119 -4.04 -9.36 -13.53
N LEU A 120 -3.75 -8.39 -14.42
CA LEU A 120 -2.79 -7.33 -14.12
C LEU A 120 -3.23 -6.44 -12.96
N LEU A 121 -4.53 -6.10 -12.87
CA LEU A 121 -5.08 -5.24 -11.82
C LEU A 121 -4.97 -5.85 -10.41
N LYS A 122 -4.79 -7.16 -10.28
CA LYS A 122 -4.53 -7.81 -8.98
C LYS A 122 -3.19 -7.40 -8.39
N ALA A 123 -2.17 -7.19 -9.24
CA ALA A 123 -0.85 -6.73 -8.81
C ALA A 123 -0.71 -5.20 -8.86
N HIS A 124 -1.38 -4.56 -9.81
CA HIS A 124 -1.30 -3.13 -10.07
C HIS A 124 -2.71 -2.52 -10.12
N PRO A 125 -3.30 -2.16 -8.98
CA PRO A 125 -4.65 -1.61 -8.95
C PRO A 125 -4.75 -0.26 -9.68
N LEU A 126 -5.93 0.03 -10.25
CA LEU A 126 -6.19 1.31 -10.90
C LEU A 126 -6.13 2.47 -9.90
N VAL A 127 -5.26 3.41 -10.16
CA VAL A 127 -5.16 4.67 -9.42
C VAL A 127 -5.58 5.82 -10.33
N PHE A 128 -6.64 6.53 -9.93
CA PHE A 128 -7.13 7.65 -10.69
C PHE A 128 -6.42 8.94 -10.28
N ARG A 129 -5.99 9.74 -11.26
CA ARG A 129 -5.34 11.04 -11.03
C ARG A 129 -6.26 12.05 -10.35
N LYS A 130 -7.59 11.86 -10.48
CA LYS A 130 -8.62 12.69 -9.86
C LYS A 130 -9.45 11.84 -8.88
N LYS A 131 -9.40 12.17 -7.58
CA LYS A 131 -10.11 11.41 -6.54
C LYS A 131 -11.64 11.55 -6.61
N LYS A 132 -12.13 12.78 -6.91
CA LYS A 132 -13.56 13.05 -7.08
C LYS A 132 -13.81 13.43 -8.52
N MET A 133 -14.60 12.64 -9.24
CA MET A 133 -14.90 12.85 -10.65
C MET A 133 -16.37 12.64 -10.95
N ARG A 134 -16.86 13.32 -11.99
CA ARG A 134 -18.20 13.12 -12.54
C ARG A 134 -18.18 11.95 -13.52
N TYR A 135 -19.36 11.38 -13.77
CA TYR A 135 -19.51 10.31 -14.76
C TYR A 135 -18.94 10.70 -16.15
N SER A 136 -19.18 11.92 -16.60
CA SER A 136 -18.64 12.43 -17.88
C SER A 136 -17.11 12.49 -17.96
N GLU A 137 -16.43 12.57 -16.83
CA GLU A 137 -14.98 12.62 -16.74
C GLU A 137 -14.36 11.22 -16.62
N PHE A 138 -15.15 10.24 -16.17
CA PHE A 138 -14.67 8.92 -15.80
C PHE A 138 -13.98 8.20 -16.97
N ARG A 139 -14.55 8.21 -18.16
CA ARG A 139 -13.97 7.59 -19.35
C ARG A 139 -12.55 8.09 -19.64
N GLY A 140 -12.32 9.40 -19.55
CA GLY A 140 -10.99 10.01 -19.74
C GLY A 140 -10.03 9.64 -18.62
N GLN A 141 -10.50 9.65 -17.37
CA GLN A 141 -9.70 9.27 -16.21
C GLN A 141 -9.34 7.79 -16.22
N LEU A 142 -10.24 6.92 -16.64
CA LEU A 142 -9.99 5.49 -16.80
C LEU A 142 -8.90 5.23 -17.85
N ARG A 143 -8.95 5.93 -18.99
CA ARG A 143 -7.88 5.84 -20.00
C ARG A 143 -6.50 6.19 -19.42
N PHE A 144 -6.41 7.26 -18.63
CA PHE A 144 -5.16 7.63 -17.97
C PHE A 144 -4.74 6.60 -16.92
N ALA A 145 -5.69 6.08 -16.14
CA ALA A 145 -5.40 5.08 -15.13
C ALA A 145 -4.88 3.77 -15.76
N ILE A 146 -5.42 3.33 -16.89
CA ILE A 146 -4.89 2.17 -17.64
C ILE A 146 -3.47 2.43 -18.13
N ALA A 147 -3.21 3.61 -18.71
CA ALA A 147 -1.87 3.97 -19.17
C ALA A 147 -0.86 4.03 -18.00
N ASP A 148 -1.29 4.55 -16.84
CA ASP A 148 -0.47 4.59 -15.62
C ASP A 148 -0.16 3.18 -15.11
N VAL A 149 -1.15 2.25 -15.10
CA VAL A 149 -0.93 0.84 -14.71
C VAL A 149 0.07 0.15 -15.65
N LEU A 150 -0.04 0.34 -16.95
CA LEU A 150 0.90 -0.23 -17.91
C LEU A 150 2.32 0.30 -17.69
N ARG A 151 2.46 1.62 -17.46
CA ARG A 151 3.74 2.24 -17.10
C ARG A 151 4.28 1.63 -15.81
N ASP A 152 3.47 1.52 -14.77
CA ASP A 152 3.91 1.03 -13.47
C ASP A 152 4.31 -0.46 -13.53
N ALA A 153 3.64 -1.26 -14.35
CA ALA A 153 4.04 -2.65 -14.61
C ALA A 153 5.40 -2.73 -15.31
N GLU A 154 5.66 -1.87 -16.29
CA GLU A 154 6.97 -1.83 -16.96
C GLU A 154 8.08 -1.33 -16.02
N VAL A 155 7.79 -0.31 -15.20
CA VAL A 155 8.72 0.19 -14.18
C VAL A 155 9.04 -0.92 -13.18
N THR A 156 8.04 -1.61 -12.66
CA THR A 156 8.22 -2.73 -11.73
C THR A 156 9.10 -3.81 -12.35
N LYS A 157 8.81 -4.22 -13.59
CA LYS A 157 9.61 -5.19 -14.32
C LYS A 157 11.07 -4.76 -14.47
N ALA A 158 11.31 -3.49 -14.83
CA ALA A 158 12.66 -2.96 -14.98
C ALA A 158 13.41 -2.89 -13.64
N CYS A 159 12.71 -2.56 -12.54
CA CYS A 159 13.27 -2.56 -11.20
C CYS A 159 13.71 -3.96 -10.75
N TYR A 160 12.88 -4.98 -10.98
CA TYR A 160 13.26 -6.36 -10.71
C TYR A 160 14.44 -6.84 -11.56
N GLN A 161 14.46 -6.48 -12.84
CA GLN A 161 15.59 -6.81 -13.71
C GLN A 161 16.90 -6.14 -13.28
N ALA A 162 16.81 -4.97 -12.66
CA ALA A 162 17.96 -4.27 -12.10
C ALA A 162 18.37 -4.76 -10.69
N GLY A 163 17.61 -5.69 -10.08
CA GLY A 163 17.88 -6.23 -8.75
C GLY A 163 17.59 -5.27 -7.59
N TYR A 164 16.77 -4.25 -7.82
CA TYR A 164 16.42 -3.29 -6.75
C TYR A 164 15.58 -3.90 -5.63
N ASP A 165 14.89 -5.01 -5.91
CA ASP A 165 14.18 -5.81 -4.91
C ASP A 165 15.11 -6.43 -3.87
N GLN A 166 16.40 -6.58 -4.17
CA GLN A 166 17.42 -7.13 -3.27
C GLN A 166 18.12 -6.06 -2.42
N ASP A 167 17.72 -4.80 -2.53
CA ASP A 167 18.21 -3.76 -1.64
C ASP A 167 17.64 -3.97 -0.23
N TRP A 168 18.51 -3.97 0.78
CA TRP A 168 18.15 -4.24 2.17
C TRP A 168 17.01 -3.36 2.69
N SER A 169 16.93 -2.12 2.24
CA SER A 169 15.88 -1.19 2.65
C SER A 169 14.52 -1.57 2.05
N ILE A 170 14.52 -2.12 0.85
CA ILE A 170 13.32 -2.64 0.18
C ILE A 170 12.88 -3.95 0.82
N GLU A 171 13.81 -4.87 1.08
CA GLU A 171 13.52 -6.12 1.79
C GLU A 171 12.92 -5.87 3.17
N LEU A 172 13.55 -5.00 3.97
CA LEU A 172 13.07 -4.64 5.30
C LEU A 172 11.65 -4.04 5.26
N ASN A 173 11.41 -3.13 4.31
CA ASN A 173 10.10 -2.51 4.15
C ASN A 173 9.05 -3.54 3.70
N THR A 174 9.39 -4.42 2.77
CA THR A 174 8.51 -5.49 2.31
C THR A 174 8.14 -6.42 3.46
N GLN A 175 9.13 -6.84 4.25
CA GLN A 175 8.90 -7.70 5.41
C GLN A 175 7.99 -7.05 6.45
N MET A 176 8.18 -5.75 6.75
CA MET A 176 7.26 -5.03 7.65
C MET A 176 5.80 -5.09 7.17
N TRP A 177 5.56 -4.90 5.86
CA TRP A 177 4.21 -4.97 5.30
C TRP A 177 3.66 -6.39 5.31
N GLU A 178 4.47 -7.40 5.04
CA GLU A 178 4.09 -8.82 5.14
C GLU A 178 3.70 -9.18 6.57
N ASP A 179 4.47 -8.76 7.57
CA ASP A 179 4.21 -9.01 8.98
C ASP A 179 2.89 -8.38 9.44
N VAL A 180 2.65 -7.11 9.06
CA VAL A 180 1.38 -6.43 9.38
C VAL A 180 0.20 -7.13 8.71
N ASN A 181 0.30 -7.44 7.42
CA ASN A 181 -0.78 -8.12 6.71
C ASN A 181 -1.05 -9.53 7.28
N SER A 182 0.00 -10.26 7.63
CA SER A 182 -0.10 -11.57 8.29
C SER A 182 -0.80 -11.46 9.64
N SER A 183 -0.41 -10.47 10.45
CA SER A 183 -1.04 -10.19 11.74
C SER A 183 -2.52 -9.84 11.58
N LEU A 184 -2.85 -8.94 10.64
CA LEU A 184 -4.24 -8.56 10.34
C LEU A 184 -5.08 -9.73 9.86
N ASN A 185 -4.53 -10.57 8.97
CA ASN A 185 -5.21 -11.77 8.49
C ASN A 185 -5.49 -12.77 9.63
N TYR A 186 -4.52 -12.95 10.52
CA TYR A 186 -4.70 -13.81 11.68
C TYR A 186 -5.79 -13.27 12.62
N LEU A 187 -5.76 -11.98 12.95
CA LEU A 187 -6.77 -11.33 13.78
C LEU A 187 -8.16 -11.39 13.14
N ASN A 188 -8.24 -11.20 11.83
CA ASN A 188 -9.51 -11.33 11.12
C ASN A 188 -10.05 -12.75 11.16
N LYS A 189 -9.20 -13.79 11.04
CA LYS A 189 -9.63 -15.19 11.20
C LYS A 189 -10.18 -15.47 12.60
N ILE A 190 -9.57 -14.91 13.65
CA ILE A 190 -10.08 -15.03 15.02
C ILE A 190 -11.45 -14.36 15.13
N ARG A 191 -11.55 -13.12 14.68
CA ARG A 191 -12.80 -12.34 14.69
C ARG A 191 -13.92 -13.02 13.93
N PHE A 192 -13.61 -13.65 12.80
CA PHE A 192 -14.56 -14.37 11.96
C PHE A 192 -15.12 -15.63 12.61
N ARG A 193 -14.33 -16.32 13.43
CA ARG A 193 -14.78 -17.52 14.17
C ARG A 193 -15.83 -17.18 15.24
N GLU A 194 -15.80 -15.97 15.77
CA GLU A 194 -16.66 -15.57 16.90
C GLU A 194 -18.12 -15.27 16.51
N LYS A 195 -18.47 -15.14 15.25
CA LYS A 195 -19.86 -14.94 14.75
C LYS A 195 -20.70 -13.86 15.45
N ARG A 196 -20.09 -13.00 16.28
CA ARG A 196 -20.72 -11.92 17.02
C ARG A 196 -19.86 -10.66 16.99
N GLU A 197 -20.50 -9.51 17.04
CA GLU A 197 -19.78 -8.27 17.25
C GLU A 197 -19.23 -8.20 18.67
N LEU A 198 -17.93 -8.05 18.80
CA LEU A 198 -17.23 -7.87 20.05
C LEU A 198 -16.96 -6.38 20.27
N ASN A 199 -17.20 -5.89 21.47
CA ASN A 199 -16.66 -4.60 21.87
C ASN A 199 -15.13 -4.71 22.10
N GLN A 200 -14.45 -3.59 22.28
CA GLN A 200 -13.00 -3.56 22.41
C GLN A 200 -12.48 -4.35 23.62
N GLU A 201 -13.16 -4.28 24.74
CA GLU A 201 -12.79 -5.01 25.96
C GLU A 201 -12.92 -6.53 25.78
N GLN A 202 -14.04 -6.99 25.24
CA GLN A 202 -14.26 -8.42 24.91
C GLN A 202 -13.24 -8.93 23.91
N TRP A 203 -12.86 -8.09 22.95
CA TRP A 203 -11.82 -8.41 21.99
C TRP A 203 -10.47 -8.63 22.69
N PHE A 204 -10.04 -7.71 23.55
CA PHE A 204 -8.79 -7.86 24.27
C PHE A 204 -8.79 -9.06 25.22
N GLN A 205 -9.90 -9.31 25.94
CA GLN A 205 -10.03 -10.49 26.80
C GLN A 205 -9.83 -11.80 26.03
N MET A 206 -10.26 -11.84 24.77
CA MET A 206 -10.10 -13.01 23.92
C MET A 206 -8.68 -13.14 23.35
N VAL A 207 -8.06 -12.04 22.97
CA VAL A 207 -6.76 -12.05 22.28
C VAL A 207 -5.58 -12.11 23.25
N ASN A 208 -5.69 -11.49 24.44
CA ASN A 208 -4.60 -11.46 25.42
C ASN A 208 -4.03 -12.85 25.74
N PRO A 209 -4.83 -13.92 26.02
CA PRO A 209 -4.26 -15.24 26.29
C PRO A 209 -3.47 -15.83 25.10
N ILE A 210 -3.87 -15.48 23.88
CA ILE A 210 -3.14 -15.91 22.65
C ILE A 210 -1.79 -15.19 22.58
N ILE A 211 -1.79 -13.88 22.85
CA ILE A 211 -0.57 -13.08 22.85
C ILE A 211 0.37 -13.53 23.95
N ASP A 212 -0.13 -13.76 25.18
CA ASP A 212 0.68 -14.29 26.29
C ASP A 212 1.33 -15.64 25.93
N SER A 213 0.57 -16.52 25.27
CA SER A 213 1.10 -17.80 24.79
C SER A 213 2.21 -17.61 23.74
N LEU A 214 2.01 -16.71 22.78
CA LEU A 214 3.01 -16.40 21.76
C LEU A 214 4.26 -15.75 22.37
N GLN A 215 4.11 -14.81 23.29
CA GLN A 215 5.23 -14.18 24.00
C GLN A 215 6.07 -15.24 24.76
N ASN A 216 5.41 -16.20 25.42
CA ASN A 216 6.13 -17.28 26.10
C ASN A 216 6.87 -18.21 25.12
N VAL A 217 6.24 -18.54 23.98
CA VAL A 217 6.87 -19.42 22.96
C VAL A 217 8.10 -18.78 22.33
N TYR A 218 8.04 -17.46 22.10
CA TYR A 218 9.10 -16.73 21.40
C TYR A 218 10.02 -15.92 22.32
N ALA A 219 9.85 -16.03 23.66
CA ALA A 219 10.60 -15.24 24.64
C ALA A 219 12.13 -15.33 24.45
N ASP A 220 12.63 -16.53 24.16
CA ASP A 220 14.07 -16.76 23.95
C ASP A 220 14.61 -16.19 22.64
N GLN A 221 13.72 -15.80 21.72
CA GLN A 221 14.08 -15.21 20.42
C GLN A 221 13.93 -13.68 20.42
N ILE A 222 13.46 -13.10 21.54
CA ILE A 222 13.21 -11.66 21.67
C ILE A 222 14.30 -11.06 22.53
N GLU A 223 15.05 -10.10 21.99
CA GLU A 223 16.01 -9.28 22.70
C GLU A 223 15.56 -7.82 22.65
N ILE A 224 15.47 -7.17 23.80
CA ILE A 224 15.04 -5.79 23.95
C ILE A 224 16.19 -4.95 24.49
N ASN A 225 16.70 -4.03 23.67
CA ASN A 225 17.66 -3.02 24.12
C ASN A 225 16.88 -1.89 24.83
N ILE A 226 16.88 -1.95 26.18
CA ILE A 226 16.10 -1.04 27.02
C ILE A 226 16.64 0.40 26.90
N ASP A 227 17.95 0.59 26.89
CA ASP A 227 18.56 1.92 26.86
C ASP A 227 18.25 2.63 25.52
N ALA A 228 18.34 1.88 24.42
CA ALA A 228 17.93 2.40 23.10
C ALA A 228 16.45 2.74 23.06
N PHE A 229 15.59 1.91 23.68
CA PHE A 229 14.14 2.15 23.74
C PHE A 229 13.82 3.40 24.55
N GLU A 230 14.43 3.58 25.73
CA GLU A 230 14.23 4.74 26.60
C GLU A 230 14.79 6.03 26.00
N ALA A 231 15.82 5.94 25.15
CA ALA A 231 16.39 7.08 24.44
C ALA A 231 15.49 7.61 23.30
N ILE A 232 14.47 6.88 22.90
CA ILE A 232 13.54 7.30 21.85
C ILE A 232 12.71 8.48 22.37
N LYS A 233 12.91 9.64 21.77
CA LYS A 233 12.07 10.80 22.04
C LYS A 233 10.78 10.68 21.23
N ILE A 234 9.64 10.60 21.91
CA ILE A 234 8.35 10.64 21.28
C ILE A 234 8.13 12.07 20.75
N THR A 235 8.31 12.25 19.45
CA THR A 235 7.88 13.45 18.72
C THR A 235 6.49 13.22 18.16
N ALA A 236 5.86 14.27 17.61
CA ALA A 236 4.56 14.14 16.93
C ALA A 236 4.64 12.99 15.92
N THR A 237 3.73 12.03 16.05
CA THR A 237 3.74 10.78 15.30
C THR A 237 3.47 11.04 13.82
N ASP A 238 4.51 10.97 13.03
CA ASP A 238 4.39 10.86 11.58
C ASP A 238 4.48 9.39 11.19
N MET A 239 3.54 8.94 10.36
CA MET A 239 3.58 7.62 9.72
C MET A 239 4.69 7.52 8.66
N VAL A 240 5.49 8.56 8.53
CA VAL A 240 6.57 8.69 7.55
C VAL A 240 7.88 8.76 8.29
N VAL A 241 8.75 7.79 8.06
CA VAL A 241 10.07 7.70 8.66
C VAL A 241 11.14 8.06 7.63
N SER A 242 12.04 8.97 7.97
CA SER A 242 13.24 9.25 7.18
C SER A 242 14.37 8.36 7.66
N GLN A 243 14.88 7.50 6.79
CA GLN A 243 16.03 6.64 7.09
C GLN A 243 17.32 7.25 6.52
N LYS A 244 18.43 7.12 7.25
CA LYS A 244 19.74 7.58 6.77
C LYS A 244 20.14 6.76 5.53
N GLY A 245 20.46 7.47 4.43
CA GLY A 245 20.84 6.84 3.17
C GLY A 245 19.67 6.52 2.23
N VAL A 246 18.43 6.68 2.67
CA VAL A 246 17.22 6.55 1.84
C VAL A 246 16.75 7.95 1.46
N PRO A 247 16.81 8.35 0.19
CA PRO A 247 16.52 9.74 -0.25
C PRO A 247 15.02 10.06 -0.35
N TYR A 248 14.16 9.15 0.05
CA TYR A 248 12.70 9.30 0.01
C TYR A 248 12.09 8.85 1.34
N PRO A 249 10.93 9.40 1.72
CA PRO A 249 10.23 8.97 2.91
C PRO A 249 9.68 7.56 2.74
N VAL A 250 9.88 6.72 3.77
CA VAL A 250 9.36 5.35 3.82
C VAL A 250 8.07 5.36 4.63
N MET A 251 6.98 4.89 4.05
CA MET A 251 5.74 4.69 4.78
C MET A 251 5.85 3.43 5.65
N VAL A 252 5.72 3.62 6.96
CA VAL A 252 5.68 2.53 7.92
C VAL A 252 4.24 2.10 8.12
N PRO A 253 3.92 0.79 8.01
CA PRO A 253 2.57 0.32 8.28
C PRO A 253 2.19 0.50 9.74
N SER A 254 0.92 0.80 9.99
CA SER A 254 0.39 0.83 11.35
C SER A 254 0.16 -0.58 11.84
N PHE A 255 0.95 -1.02 12.82
CA PHE A 255 0.71 -2.30 13.48
C PHE A 255 -0.55 -2.25 14.32
N PRO A 256 -1.37 -3.31 14.31
CA PRO A 256 -2.59 -3.34 15.10
C PRO A 256 -2.26 -3.37 16.60
N ILE A 257 -3.02 -2.63 17.41
CA ILE A 257 -3.00 -2.79 18.88
C ILE A 257 -3.77 -4.05 19.19
N ILE A 258 -3.05 -5.09 19.59
CA ILE A 258 -3.59 -6.45 19.78
C ILE A 258 -3.70 -6.89 21.24
N THR A 259 -3.13 -6.13 22.16
CA THR A 259 -3.18 -6.43 23.59
C THR A 259 -3.21 -5.15 24.42
N THR A 260 -3.81 -5.23 25.60
CA THR A 260 -3.70 -4.20 26.65
C THR A 260 -2.51 -4.44 27.56
N ASP A 261 -1.82 -5.56 27.37
CA ASP A 261 -0.70 -5.93 28.19
C ASP A 261 0.55 -5.20 27.74
N SER A 262 0.99 -4.25 28.56
CA SER A 262 2.18 -3.45 28.35
C SER A 262 3.42 -3.99 29.09
N ARG A 263 3.37 -5.23 29.59
CA ARG A 263 4.50 -5.85 30.27
C ARG A 263 5.66 -6.06 29.33
N LEU A 264 6.85 -5.73 29.81
CA LEU A 264 8.12 -6.01 29.13
C LEU A 264 8.91 -7.08 29.90
N ASP A 265 8.22 -8.06 30.49
CA ASP A 265 8.81 -9.14 31.26
C ASP A 265 9.16 -10.39 30.44
N TYR A 266 8.80 -10.40 29.17
CA TYR A 266 9.21 -11.41 28.20
C TYR A 266 10.47 -11.00 27.43
N GLY A 267 11.18 -11.99 26.91
CA GLY A 267 12.43 -11.78 26.16
C GLY A 267 13.62 -11.43 27.03
N SER A 268 14.80 -11.45 26.47
CA SER A 268 16.03 -11.03 27.12
C SER A 268 16.17 -9.50 27.06
N LYS A 269 16.78 -8.94 28.11
CA LYS A 269 17.02 -7.51 28.26
C LYS A 269 18.51 -7.26 28.09
N SER A 270 18.91 -6.48 27.08
CA SER A 270 20.26 -5.97 26.95
C SER A 270 20.32 -4.52 27.41
N LYS A 271 21.39 -4.18 28.10
CA LYS A 271 21.83 -2.80 28.38
C LYS A 271 23.07 -2.52 27.56
N LEU A 272 23.23 -1.28 27.11
CA LEU A 272 24.51 -0.86 26.56
C LEU A 272 25.54 -1.00 27.70
N ASP A 273 26.54 -1.84 27.51
CA ASP A 273 27.69 -1.88 28.40
C ASP A 273 28.38 -0.51 28.35
N ASP A 274 28.54 0.14 29.51
CA ASP A 274 29.25 1.42 29.70
C ASP A 274 30.68 1.41 29.20
#